data_c2fba14f5efaa1d75589c833aa4c2178
#
_entry.id   c2fba14f5efaa1d75589c833aa4c2178
#
_cell.length_a   1.000
_cell.length_b   1.000
_cell.length_c   1.000
_cell.angle_alpha   90.00
_cell.angle_beta   90.00
_cell.angle_gamma   90.00
#
_symmetry.space_group_name_H-M   'P 1'
#
loop_
_entity.id
_entity.type
_entity.pdbx_description
1 polymer ?
#
loop_
_entity_poly.entity_id
_entity_poly.type
_entity_poly.pdbx_seq_one_letter_code
_entity_poly.pdbx_strand_id
1 'polypeptide(L)'
;MAISAPKSNDTNLSDLLFSIHKGETQLPDFQRKWTWDDNRIRSLLASLSQGYPMGALMQLEYGGSEVKFKYRTIEGAPSSEATPRYLIMDGQQRLTSMYRSLYGKDAVATTNDKRVAISRLYYLDMNTCLDPEADRYDAIVSVPEDRRIKENFDRDVKLDLSTRELEYEHEMYPANILFDSSTATQWLLGYMAFHQSSPDAMAKFNKFQQDVIETITSYRLPVITMDKSTPREAVCKVFENVNTGGVSLTVFELVTATFATYEFDLRGDWEVNKRRIHALDKDIRTDVTESVDETAFLTTVTLFTNYKRKRDGLSGAVSCKKKDVLDLRFEDYQANKEVVIEGYELAREFLLSQSVFRKRDLPYTTQIIPLAAIAGYVGSKLFKDPKSQKIIARWFWCGIFGEMYGGSNETRYCYDIEDVVAEIEGAESEMRTVNNAHFQSTRLLGLQSRQSAAYKGIMALLYKVRVKV
;
A
#
# COMPACT_ATOMS: atom_id res chain seq x y z
N MET A 1 -20.49 -4.14 17.10
CA MET A 1 -21.15 -2.87 16.73
C MET A 1 -21.51 -2.92 15.25
N ALA A 2 -22.66 -2.36 14.85
CA ALA A 2 -22.98 -2.24 13.43
C ALA A 2 -22.01 -1.24 12.79
N ILE A 3 -21.38 -1.62 11.68
CA ILE A 3 -20.49 -0.73 10.91
C ILE A 3 -21.37 0.38 10.33
N SER A 4 -21.06 1.65 10.61
CA SER A 4 -21.74 2.78 9.99
C SER A 4 -21.48 2.76 8.48
N ALA A 5 -22.53 2.90 7.68
CA ALA A 5 -22.37 3.00 6.22
C ALA A 5 -21.52 4.23 5.87
N PRO A 6 -20.64 4.15 4.86
CA PRO A 6 -19.88 5.30 4.39
C PRO A 6 -20.84 6.42 3.95
N LYS A 7 -20.47 7.65 4.28
CA LYS A 7 -21.20 8.85 3.85
C LYS A 7 -20.62 9.35 2.54
N SER A 8 -21.46 9.64 1.56
CA SER A 8 -21.04 10.27 0.31
C SER A 8 -21.62 11.67 0.24
N ASN A 9 -20.75 12.66 0.16
CA ASN A 9 -21.12 14.06 0.04
C ASN A 9 -20.29 14.73 -1.04
N ASP A 10 -20.90 15.63 -1.78
CA ASP A 10 -20.17 16.50 -2.68
C ASP A 10 -19.49 17.62 -1.87
N THR A 11 -18.18 17.75 -2.06
CA THR A 11 -17.37 18.77 -1.38
C THR A 11 -16.77 19.72 -2.42
N ASN A 12 -16.80 21.02 -2.13
CA ASN A 12 -16.19 22.00 -3.02
C ASN A 12 -14.67 21.79 -3.09
N LEU A 13 -14.10 21.91 -4.28
CA LEU A 13 -12.67 21.80 -4.47
C LEU A 13 -11.91 22.83 -3.64
N SER A 14 -12.42 24.08 -3.55
CA SER A 14 -11.84 25.13 -2.70
C SER A 14 -11.67 24.70 -1.24
N ASP A 15 -12.71 24.07 -0.67
CA ASP A 15 -12.69 23.64 0.73
C ASP A 15 -11.70 22.51 0.97
N LEU A 16 -11.59 21.58 0.01
CA LEU A 16 -10.61 20.50 0.05
C LEU A 16 -9.17 21.03 0.00
N LEU A 17 -8.87 21.94 -0.95
CA LEU A 17 -7.54 22.53 -1.08
C LEU A 17 -7.16 23.36 0.15
N PHE A 18 -8.10 24.09 0.71
CA PHE A 18 -7.90 24.84 1.94
C PHE A 18 -7.67 23.94 3.17
N SER A 19 -8.43 22.84 3.29
CA SER A 19 -8.26 21.84 4.34
C SER A 19 -6.86 21.17 4.27
N ILE A 20 -6.36 20.91 3.05
CA ILE A 20 -4.99 20.42 2.82
C ILE A 20 -3.97 21.46 3.29
N HIS A 21 -4.17 22.72 2.91
CA HIS A 21 -3.26 23.80 3.27
C HIS A 21 -3.14 23.99 4.78
N LYS A 22 -4.24 23.80 5.51
CA LYS A 22 -4.27 23.84 6.98
C LYS A 22 -3.76 22.58 7.67
N GLY A 23 -3.48 21.51 6.93
CA GLY A 23 -3.09 20.23 7.50
C GLY A 23 -4.24 19.44 8.15
N GLU A 24 -5.49 19.84 7.92
CA GLU A 24 -6.68 19.11 8.39
C GLU A 24 -6.94 17.85 7.56
N THR A 25 -6.53 17.85 6.29
CA THR A 25 -6.55 16.70 5.39
C THR A 25 -5.12 16.33 5.04
N GLN A 26 -4.73 15.09 5.38
CA GLN A 26 -3.37 14.57 5.20
C GLN A 26 -3.42 13.18 4.57
N LEU A 27 -2.25 12.57 4.37
CA LEU A 27 -2.08 11.22 3.85
C LEU A 27 -1.61 10.28 4.95
N PRO A 28 -2.05 9.01 4.96
CA PRO A 28 -1.32 7.97 5.68
C PRO A 28 0.13 7.89 5.18
N ASP A 29 1.09 7.78 6.10
CA ASP A 29 2.52 7.82 5.77
C ASP A 29 2.96 6.65 4.86
N PHE A 30 2.27 5.52 4.92
CA PHE A 30 2.52 4.34 4.11
C PHE A 30 2.08 4.48 2.64
N GLN A 31 1.27 5.47 2.28
CA GLN A 31 0.91 5.68 0.88
C GLN A 31 2.14 6.08 0.06
N ARG A 32 2.18 5.57 -1.19
CA ARG A 32 3.26 5.91 -2.11
C ARG A 32 3.38 7.43 -2.29
N LYS A 33 4.59 7.88 -2.60
CA LYS A 33 4.82 9.27 -2.97
C LYS A 33 4.03 9.64 -4.23
N TRP A 34 3.76 10.91 -4.40
CA TRP A 34 3.18 11.43 -5.61
C TRP A 34 4.13 11.26 -6.81
N THR A 35 3.61 10.78 -7.96
CA THR A 35 4.44 10.36 -9.10
C THR A 35 3.86 10.76 -10.46
N TRP A 36 2.84 11.59 -10.49
CA TRP A 36 2.24 12.00 -11.77
C TRP A 36 3.20 12.86 -12.58
N ASP A 37 3.23 12.57 -13.90
CA ASP A 37 3.97 13.32 -14.89
C ASP A 37 3.19 14.57 -15.37
N ASP A 38 3.87 15.45 -16.10
CA ASP A 38 3.33 16.70 -16.64
C ASP A 38 2.08 16.48 -17.49
N ASN A 39 2.06 15.46 -18.35
CA ASN A 39 0.92 15.18 -19.23
C ASN A 39 -0.33 14.81 -18.44
N ARG A 40 -0.20 14.02 -17.37
CA ARG A 40 -1.33 13.66 -16.50
C ARG A 40 -1.87 14.87 -15.75
N ILE A 41 -1.00 15.78 -15.31
CA ILE A 41 -1.43 17.01 -14.65
C ILE A 41 -2.20 17.88 -15.65
N ARG A 42 -1.68 18.08 -16.86
CA ARG A 42 -2.36 18.84 -17.92
C ARG A 42 -3.73 18.22 -18.26
N SER A 43 -3.81 16.91 -18.45
CA SER A 43 -5.09 16.22 -18.71
C SER A 43 -6.10 16.39 -17.58
N LEU A 44 -5.62 16.37 -16.32
CA LEU A 44 -6.48 16.60 -15.15
C LEU A 44 -7.04 18.02 -15.16
N LEU A 45 -6.18 19.02 -15.40
CA LEU A 45 -6.58 20.44 -15.47
C LEU A 45 -7.53 20.72 -16.63
N ALA A 46 -7.30 20.09 -17.78
CA ALA A 46 -8.20 20.16 -18.93
C ALA A 46 -9.59 19.62 -18.59
N SER A 47 -9.66 18.42 -17.98
CA SER A 47 -10.92 17.82 -17.54
C SER A 47 -11.65 18.68 -16.51
N LEU A 48 -10.90 19.23 -15.54
CA LEU A 48 -11.43 20.11 -14.50
C LEU A 48 -12.02 21.39 -15.10
N SER A 49 -11.32 22.02 -16.06
CA SER A 49 -11.76 23.26 -16.71
C SER A 49 -12.99 23.08 -17.62
N GLN A 50 -13.35 21.85 -17.93
CA GLN A 50 -14.58 21.50 -18.68
C GLN A 50 -15.68 20.95 -17.77
N GLY A 51 -15.45 20.88 -16.45
CA GLY A 51 -16.41 20.32 -15.50
C GLY A 51 -16.62 18.81 -15.63
N TYR A 52 -15.68 18.08 -16.27
CA TYR A 52 -15.82 16.65 -16.48
C TYR A 52 -15.63 15.88 -15.17
N PRO A 53 -16.32 14.75 -15.00
CA PRO A 53 -16.18 13.91 -13.81
C PRO A 53 -14.75 13.38 -13.66
N MET A 54 -14.10 13.65 -12.53
CA MET A 54 -12.75 13.20 -12.23
C MET A 54 -12.71 12.00 -11.26
N GLY A 55 -13.86 11.32 -11.07
CA GLY A 55 -14.02 10.24 -10.10
C GLY A 55 -14.17 10.73 -8.66
N ALA A 56 -14.50 9.81 -7.75
CA ALA A 56 -14.66 10.13 -6.33
C ALA A 56 -13.32 10.15 -5.60
N LEU A 57 -13.28 10.87 -4.48
CA LEU A 57 -12.25 10.76 -3.45
C LEU A 57 -12.77 9.86 -2.33
N MET A 58 -11.85 9.18 -1.65
CA MET A 58 -12.18 8.43 -0.45
C MET A 58 -11.30 8.89 0.69
N GLN A 59 -11.91 9.14 1.85
CA GLN A 59 -11.22 9.58 3.06
C GLN A 59 -11.72 8.83 4.30
N LEU A 60 -10.86 8.75 5.30
CA LEU A 60 -11.15 8.21 6.62
C LEU A 60 -11.18 9.37 7.62
N GLU A 61 -12.24 9.48 8.41
CA GLU A 61 -12.25 10.37 9.56
C GLU A 61 -11.26 9.86 10.62
N TYR A 62 -10.29 10.69 10.98
CA TYR A 62 -9.19 10.32 11.88
C TYR A 62 -9.54 10.62 13.35
N GLY A 63 -8.84 9.96 14.29
CA GLY A 63 -9.01 10.17 15.73
C GLY A 63 -9.90 9.15 16.43
N GLY A 64 -10.25 8.04 15.75
CA GLY A 64 -10.88 6.88 16.38
C GLY A 64 -9.91 6.01 17.17
N SER A 65 -10.43 5.09 18.00
CA SER A 65 -9.63 4.10 18.74
C SER A 65 -9.14 2.95 17.85
N GLU A 66 -9.89 2.67 16.77
CA GLU A 66 -9.69 1.48 15.93
C GLU A 66 -8.50 1.61 14.98
N VAL A 67 -8.27 2.81 14.43
CA VAL A 67 -7.26 3.07 13.42
C VAL A 67 -6.35 4.20 13.87
N LYS A 68 -5.09 3.86 14.13
CA LYS A 68 -4.01 4.81 14.37
C LYS A 68 -2.96 4.62 13.29
N PHE A 69 -2.84 5.57 12.37
CA PHE A 69 -1.80 5.57 11.34
C PHE A 69 -0.88 6.75 11.56
N LYS A 70 0.41 6.56 11.33
CA LYS A 70 1.30 7.69 11.10
C LYS A 70 0.85 8.40 9.83
N TYR A 71 0.88 9.71 9.84
CA TYR A 71 0.41 10.55 8.75
C TYR A 71 1.46 11.56 8.33
N ARG A 72 1.31 12.10 7.14
CA ARG A 72 2.16 13.12 6.55
C ARG A 72 1.32 14.10 5.74
N THR A 73 1.82 15.31 5.57
CA THR A 73 1.19 16.31 4.72
C THR A 73 1.19 15.86 3.25
N ILE A 74 0.22 16.35 2.50
CA ILE A 74 0.19 16.21 1.03
C ILE A 74 1.39 16.97 0.46
N GLU A 75 2.05 16.40 -0.55
CA GLU A 75 3.24 16.98 -1.16
C GLU A 75 2.95 18.40 -1.71
N GLY A 76 3.76 19.37 -1.31
CA GLY A 76 3.60 20.78 -1.64
C GLY A 76 2.79 21.58 -0.62
N ALA A 77 2.09 20.91 0.32
CA ALA A 77 1.45 21.60 1.43
C ALA A 77 2.48 21.98 2.53
N PRO A 78 2.22 23.04 3.32
CA PRO A 78 3.06 23.38 4.45
C PRO A 78 3.18 22.20 5.42
N SER A 79 4.36 22.06 6.05
CA SER A 79 4.53 21.09 7.14
C SER A 79 3.56 21.45 8.29
N SER A 80 2.86 20.45 8.80
CA SER A 80 1.91 20.65 9.90
C SER A 80 2.10 19.57 10.95
N GLU A 81 2.21 19.97 12.20
CA GLU A 81 2.17 19.08 13.36
C GLU A 81 0.73 18.83 13.86
N ALA A 82 -0.24 19.46 13.23
CA ALA A 82 -1.64 19.30 13.61
C ALA A 82 -2.13 17.88 13.33
N THR A 83 -2.89 17.33 14.28
CA THR A 83 -3.60 16.07 14.07
C THR A 83 -4.63 16.27 12.96
N PRO A 84 -4.58 15.49 11.87
CA PRO A 84 -5.52 15.64 10.79
C PRO A 84 -6.94 15.25 11.22
N ARG A 85 -7.92 15.85 10.58
CA ARG A 85 -9.32 15.44 10.68
C ARG A 85 -9.63 14.28 9.73
N TYR A 86 -9.00 14.31 8.55
CA TYR A 86 -9.21 13.32 7.50
C TYR A 86 -7.89 12.79 6.94
N LEU A 87 -7.87 11.49 6.64
CA LEU A 87 -6.80 10.85 5.89
C LEU A 87 -7.33 10.40 4.52
N ILE A 88 -6.69 10.83 3.45
CA ILE A 88 -7.07 10.45 2.09
C ILE A 88 -6.69 9.00 1.85
N MET A 89 -7.68 8.19 1.49
CA MET A 89 -7.53 6.76 1.23
C MET A 89 -7.39 6.47 -0.25
N ASP A 90 -8.13 7.18 -1.10
CA ASP A 90 -8.02 7.15 -2.56
C ASP A 90 -8.14 8.54 -3.16
N GLY A 91 -7.52 8.70 -4.35
CA GLY A 91 -7.48 9.96 -5.08
C GLY A 91 -6.29 10.84 -4.74
N GLN A 92 -5.31 10.35 -3.95
CA GLN A 92 -4.10 11.08 -3.57
C GLN A 92 -3.42 11.76 -4.77
N GLN A 93 -3.16 11.03 -5.86
CA GLN A 93 -2.42 11.56 -7.01
C GLN A 93 -3.16 12.74 -7.66
N ARG A 94 -4.47 12.62 -7.82
CA ARG A 94 -5.34 13.68 -8.36
C ARG A 94 -5.36 14.91 -7.44
N LEU A 95 -5.61 14.67 -6.17
CA LEU A 95 -5.74 15.73 -5.18
C LEU A 95 -4.42 16.48 -4.98
N THR A 96 -3.29 15.77 -4.93
CA THR A 96 -1.96 16.38 -4.86
C THR A 96 -1.66 17.20 -6.10
N SER A 97 -2.02 16.72 -7.30
CA SER A 97 -1.83 17.46 -8.54
C SER A 97 -2.65 18.75 -8.57
N MET A 98 -3.94 18.70 -8.19
CA MET A 98 -4.79 19.90 -8.07
C MET A 98 -4.23 20.88 -7.04
N TYR A 99 -3.83 20.40 -5.86
CA TYR A 99 -3.27 21.26 -4.85
C TYR A 99 -2.01 21.99 -5.33
N ARG A 100 -1.05 21.25 -5.90
CA ARG A 100 0.22 21.81 -6.35
C ARG A 100 0.09 22.77 -7.53
N SER A 101 -0.81 22.48 -8.47
CA SER A 101 -0.96 23.27 -9.70
C SER A 101 -1.91 24.46 -9.55
N LEU A 102 -2.91 24.38 -8.64
CA LEU A 102 -3.97 25.40 -8.54
C LEU A 102 -3.89 26.23 -7.26
N TYR A 103 -3.29 25.70 -6.20
CA TYR A 103 -3.23 26.34 -4.88
C TYR A 103 -1.80 26.61 -4.42
N GLY A 104 -0.87 25.72 -4.74
CA GLY A 104 0.57 25.89 -4.46
C GLY A 104 1.16 27.07 -5.21
N LYS A 105 2.12 27.78 -4.58
CA LYS A 105 2.76 28.96 -5.19
C LYS A 105 4.06 28.62 -5.93
N ASP A 106 4.64 27.46 -5.59
CA ASP A 106 5.90 27.01 -6.15
C ASP A 106 5.70 26.22 -7.45
N ALA A 107 6.75 26.18 -8.28
CA ALA A 107 6.74 25.33 -9.46
C ALA A 107 6.59 23.85 -9.07
N VAL A 108 5.78 23.14 -9.82
CA VAL A 108 5.46 21.72 -9.58
C VAL A 108 6.62 20.86 -10.05
N ALA A 109 7.43 20.33 -9.12
CA ALA A 109 8.43 19.31 -9.44
C ALA A 109 7.71 18.03 -9.88
N THR A 110 7.91 17.60 -11.12
CA THR A 110 7.27 16.45 -11.77
C THR A 110 8.24 15.78 -12.76
N THR A 111 7.75 14.95 -13.67
CA THR A 111 8.55 14.34 -14.73
C THR A 111 7.91 14.57 -16.09
N ASN A 112 8.74 14.58 -17.15
CA ASN A 112 8.22 14.53 -18.51
C ASN A 112 7.90 13.09 -18.95
N ASP A 113 7.47 12.91 -20.20
CA ASP A 113 7.18 11.62 -20.86
C ASP A 113 8.38 10.66 -20.87
N LYS A 114 9.61 11.19 -20.85
CA LYS A 114 10.86 10.41 -20.74
C LYS A 114 11.30 10.14 -19.30
N ARG A 115 10.45 10.44 -18.32
CA ARG A 115 10.73 10.31 -16.89
C ARG A 115 11.91 11.16 -16.38
N VAL A 116 12.25 12.22 -17.09
CA VAL A 116 13.24 13.20 -16.63
C VAL A 116 12.56 14.19 -15.68
N ALA A 117 13.20 14.47 -14.54
CA ALA A 117 12.68 15.43 -13.57
C ALA A 117 12.65 16.85 -14.16
N ILE A 118 11.51 17.53 -13.98
CA ILE A 118 11.25 18.89 -14.45
C ILE A 118 10.48 19.67 -13.40
N SER A 119 10.59 21.02 -13.44
CA SER A 119 9.74 21.95 -12.65
C SER A 119 8.83 22.73 -13.58
N ARG A 120 7.53 22.78 -13.29
CA ARG A 120 6.52 23.35 -14.16
C ARG A 120 5.56 24.28 -13.44
N LEU A 121 5.19 25.36 -14.13
CA LEU A 121 4.06 26.24 -13.83
C LEU A 121 2.99 26.02 -14.88
N TYR A 122 1.72 26.11 -14.50
CA TYR A 122 0.60 25.87 -15.40
C TYR A 122 -0.16 27.17 -15.66
N TYR A 123 -0.51 27.38 -16.92
CA TYR A 123 -1.28 28.52 -17.39
C TYR A 123 -2.49 28.04 -18.20
N LEU A 124 -3.53 28.82 -18.19
CA LEU A 124 -4.71 28.66 -19.03
C LEU A 124 -4.62 29.68 -20.16
N ASP A 125 -4.45 29.20 -21.40
CA ASP A 125 -4.51 30.04 -22.61
C ASP A 125 -5.96 30.43 -22.82
N MET A 126 -6.28 31.72 -22.63
CA MET A 126 -7.65 32.23 -22.70
C MET A 126 -8.23 32.07 -24.12
N ASN A 127 -7.41 32.24 -25.16
CA ASN A 127 -7.84 32.09 -26.56
C ASN A 127 -8.21 30.66 -26.86
N THR A 128 -7.32 29.73 -26.59
CA THR A 128 -7.55 28.30 -26.80
C THR A 128 -8.66 27.76 -25.92
N CYS A 129 -8.80 28.26 -24.67
CA CYS A 129 -9.91 27.90 -23.80
C CYS A 129 -11.28 28.31 -24.35
N LEU A 130 -11.37 29.42 -25.08
CA LEU A 130 -12.62 29.96 -25.60
C LEU A 130 -12.91 29.53 -27.05
N ASP A 131 -11.99 28.85 -27.68
CA ASP A 131 -12.18 28.28 -29.04
C ASP A 131 -12.92 26.93 -28.91
N PRO A 132 -14.14 26.80 -29.45
CA PRO A 132 -14.92 25.56 -29.36
C PRO A 132 -14.34 24.42 -30.20
N GLU A 133 -13.46 24.68 -31.15
CA GLU A 133 -12.84 23.67 -32.01
C GLU A 133 -11.49 23.20 -31.46
N ALA A 134 -10.91 23.89 -30.47
CA ALA A 134 -9.63 23.55 -29.89
C ALA A 134 -9.74 22.43 -28.83
N ASP A 135 -8.71 21.57 -28.79
CA ASP A 135 -8.60 20.62 -27.70
C ASP A 135 -8.24 21.35 -26.39
N ARG A 136 -9.04 21.15 -25.36
CA ARG A 136 -8.84 21.77 -24.04
C ARG A 136 -7.48 21.38 -23.42
N TYR A 137 -6.94 20.23 -23.78
CA TYR A 137 -5.60 19.84 -23.35
C TYR A 137 -4.53 20.81 -23.85
N ASP A 138 -4.67 21.35 -25.07
CA ASP A 138 -3.73 22.31 -25.62
C ASP A 138 -3.84 23.69 -24.97
N ALA A 139 -5.01 24.02 -24.41
CA ALA A 139 -5.21 25.24 -23.65
C ALA A 139 -4.51 25.23 -22.27
N ILE A 140 -4.08 24.06 -21.77
CA ILE A 140 -3.31 23.95 -20.55
C ILE A 140 -1.82 24.01 -20.88
N VAL A 141 -1.24 25.19 -20.72
CA VAL A 141 0.17 25.44 -21.08
C VAL A 141 1.07 25.18 -19.87
N SER A 142 1.99 24.23 -20.04
CA SER A 142 3.01 23.89 -19.04
C SER A 142 4.31 24.61 -19.38
N VAL A 143 4.77 25.50 -18.50
CA VAL A 143 6.00 26.27 -18.69
C VAL A 143 7.05 25.92 -17.63
N PRO A 144 8.34 25.98 -17.97
CA PRO A 144 9.42 25.83 -16.99
C PRO A 144 9.35 26.89 -15.89
N GLU A 145 10.10 26.67 -14.80
CA GLU A 145 10.13 27.57 -13.65
C GLU A 145 10.61 28.98 -13.99
N ASP A 146 11.49 29.14 -15.03
CA ASP A 146 11.92 30.44 -15.56
C ASP A 146 10.83 31.14 -16.39
N ARG A 147 9.66 30.50 -16.53
CA ARG A 147 8.47 30.95 -17.29
C ARG A 147 8.74 31.21 -18.79
N ARG A 148 9.72 30.52 -19.36
CA ARG A 148 10.08 30.62 -20.78
C ARG A 148 10.04 29.25 -21.43
N ILE A 149 9.28 29.11 -22.50
CA ILE A 149 9.33 27.98 -23.42
C ILE A 149 10.36 28.30 -24.50
N LYS A 150 11.38 27.47 -24.61
CA LYS A 150 12.46 27.60 -25.57
C LYS A 150 12.39 26.48 -26.59
N GLU A 151 12.84 26.77 -27.82
CA GLU A 151 12.97 25.82 -28.91
C GLU A 151 14.36 25.92 -29.54
N ASN A 152 14.65 25.13 -30.58
CA ASN A 152 15.93 25.12 -31.28
C ASN A 152 17.16 24.97 -30.35
N PHE A 153 17.12 23.98 -29.43
CA PHE A 153 18.17 23.76 -28.42
C PHE A 153 18.40 24.97 -27.50
N ASP A 154 17.32 25.54 -26.98
CA ASP A 154 17.31 26.71 -26.07
C ASP A 154 17.82 28.02 -26.68
N ARG A 155 17.90 28.12 -28.04
CA ARG A 155 18.37 29.33 -28.70
C ARG A 155 17.28 30.36 -28.93
N ASP A 156 16.06 29.91 -29.18
CA ASP A 156 14.93 30.77 -29.47
C ASP A 156 13.87 30.67 -28.38
N VAL A 157 13.34 31.80 -27.93
CA VAL A 157 12.23 31.85 -26.98
C VAL A 157 10.93 31.83 -27.76
N LYS A 158 10.16 30.75 -27.62
CA LYS A 158 8.86 30.58 -28.26
C LYS A 158 7.75 31.32 -27.52
N LEU A 159 7.81 31.28 -26.18
CA LEU A 159 6.86 31.93 -25.28
C LEU A 159 7.60 32.42 -24.06
N ASP A 160 7.42 33.68 -23.70
CA ASP A 160 7.96 34.29 -22.47
C ASP A 160 6.81 34.81 -21.62
N LEU A 161 6.67 34.26 -20.40
CA LEU A 161 5.69 34.66 -19.39
C LEU A 161 6.38 35.14 -18.10
N SER A 162 7.62 35.64 -18.22
CA SER A 162 8.43 36.00 -17.06
C SER A 162 7.94 37.26 -16.34
N THR A 163 7.11 38.09 -17.00
CA THR A 163 6.47 39.26 -16.37
C THR A 163 4.94 39.20 -16.51
N ARG A 164 4.26 39.99 -15.69
CA ARG A 164 2.78 40.10 -15.77
C ARG A 164 2.31 40.69 -17.07
N GLU A 165 3.04 41.67 -17.61
CA GLU A 165 2.72 42.30 -18.90
C GLU A 165 2.74 41.27 -20.02
N LEU A 166 3.72 40.36 -20.02
CA LEU A 166 3.80 39.27 -21.02
C LEU A 166 2.67 38.26 -20.86
N GLU A 167 2.25 37.98 -19.58
CA GLU A 167 1.07 37.14 -19.36
C GLU A 167 -0.19 37.80 -19.95
N TYR A 168 -0.35 39.15 -19.85
CA TYR A 168 -1.47 39.87 -20.43
C TYR A 168 -1.41 39.91 -21.95
N GLU A 169 -0.23 40.16 -22.49
CA GLU A 169 0.01 40.23 -23.96
C GLU A 169 -0.34 38.88 -24.61
N HIS A 170 0.09 37.77 -23.99
CA HIS A 170 -0.18 36.44 -24.51
C HIS A 170 -1.51 35.84 -24.03
N GLU A 171 -2.27 36.57 -23.21
CA GLU A 171 -3.55 36.14 -22.65
C GLU A 171 -3.46 34.80 -21.89
N MET A 172 -2.36 34.63 -21.13
CA MET A 172 -2.04 33.44 -20.35
C MET A 172 -2.39 33.67 -18.89
N TYR A 173 -3.49 33.03 -18.42
CA TYR A 173 -3.93 33.16 -17.05
C TYR A 173 -3.21 32.13 -16.16
N PRO A 174 -2.51 32.52 -15.07
CA PRO A 174 -1.81 31.59 -14.20
C PRO A 174 -2.79 30.71 -13.42
N ALA A 175 -2.65 29.39 -13.50
CA ALA A 175 -3.57 28.46 -12.82
C ALA A 175 -3.47 28.55 -11.29
N ASN A 176 -2.28 28.84 -10.74
CA ASN A 176 -2.03 28.90 -9.30
C ASN A 176 -2.60 30.13 -8.55
N ILE A 177 -3.28 31.03 -9.28
CA ILE A 177 -4.00 32.16 -8.66
C ILE A 177 -5.52 31.93 -8.59
N LEU A 178 -6.04 30.84 -9.15
CA LEU A 178 -7.48 30.57 -9.25
C LEU A 178 -8.19 30.60 -7.88
N PHE A 179 -7.53 30.13 -6.83
CA PHE A 179 -8.09 30.11 -5.47
C PHE A 179 -7.52 31.20 -4.55
N ASP A 180 -6.77 32.16 -5.10
CA ASP A 180 -6.29 33.35 -4.40
C ASP A 180 -7.02 34.58 -4.97
N SER A 181 -8.17 34.90 -4.39
CA SER A 181 -9.06 35.98 -4.86
C SER A 181 -8.36 37.36 -4.93
N SER A 182 -7.43 37.64 -4.02
CA SER A 182 -6.65 38.87 -4.02
C SER A 182 -5.73 38.95 -5.24
N THR A 183 -4.95 37.91 -5.47
CA THR A 183 -4.01 37.87 -6.61
C THR A 183 -4.76 37.77 -7.94
N ALA A 184 -5.87 37.03 -7.99
CA ALA A 184 -6.74 36.97 -9.20
C ALA A 184 -7.33 38.33 -9.55
N THR A 185 -7.81 39.08 -8.54
CA THR A 185 -8.33 40.46 -8.76
C THR A 185 -7.21 41.39 -9.24
N GLN A 186 -6.03 41.33 -8.64
CA GLN A 186 -4.88 42.14 -9.09
C GLN A 186 -4.48 41.82 -10.54
N TRP A 187 -4.50 40.52 -10.90
CA TRP A 187 -4.22 40.09 -12.27
C TRP A 187 -5.24 40.67 -13.25
N LEU A 188 -6.54 40.60 -12.93
CA LEU A 188 -7.61 41.17 -13.76
C LEU A 188 -7.44 42.68 -13.93
N LEU A 189 -7.19 43.43 -12.85
CA LEU A 189 -6.99 44.88 -12.93
C LEU A 189 -5.78 45.22 -13.82
N GLY A 190 -4.69 44.48 -13.71
CA GLY A 190 -3.51 44.64 -14.56
C GLY A 190 -3.79 44.32 -16.04
N TYR A 191 -4.52 43.20 -16.30
CA TYR A 191 -4.95 42.83 -17.65
C TYR A 191 -5.81 43.90 -18.29
N MET A 192 -6.78 44.45 -17.56
CA MET A 192 -7.64 45.51 -18.04
C MET A 192 -6.87 46.82 -18.30
N ALA A 193 -5.92 47.16 -17.42
CA ALA A 193 -5.05 48.31 -17.61
C ALA A 193 -4.14 48.17 -18.85
N PHE A 194 -3.57 46.99 -19.04
CA PHE A 194 -2.72 46.68 -20.22
C PHE A 194 -3.50 46.82 -21.53
N HIS A 195 -4.73 46.31 -21.57
CA HIS A 195 -5.61 46.41 -22.73
C HIS A 195 -6.43 47.72 -22.79
N GLN A 196 -6.02 48.74 -22.02
CA GLN A 196 -6.65 50.06 -22.03
C GLN A 196 -8.16 50.01 -21.73
N SER A 197 -8.59 49.02 -20.91
CA SER A 197 -10.00 48.77 -20.58
C SER A 197 -10.92 48.63 -21.81
N SER A 198 -10.40 48.03 -22.89
CA SER A 198 -11.18 47.86 -24.12
C SER A 198 -12.42 46.98 -23.86
N PRO A 199 -13.57 47.28 -24.48
CA PRO A 199 -14.77 46.45 -24.37
C PRO A 199 -14.57 45.00 -24.76
N ASP A 200 -13.73 44.78 -25.79
CA ASP A 200 -13.41 43.42 -26.31
C ASP A 200 -12.62 42.61 -25.28
N ALA A 201 -11.60 43.21 -24.66
CA ALA A 201 -10.85 42.54 -23.59
C ALA A 201 -11.71 42.20 -22.40
N MET A 202 -12.63 43.10 -21.97
CA MET A 202 -13.58 42.86 -20.91
C MET A 202 -14.56 41.74 -21.28
N ALA A 203 -15.12 41.75 -22.50
CA ALA A 203 -16.04 40.71 -22.95
C ALA A 203 -15.35 39.34 -22.98
N LYS A 204 -14.13 39.27 -23.47
CA LYS A 204 -13.31 38.05 -23.51
C LYS A 204 -13.05 37.52 -22.10
N PHE A 205 -12.57 38.39 -21.20
CA PHE A 205 -12.28 37.97 -19.83
C PHE A 205 -13.56 37.50 -19.11
N ASN A 206 -14.68 38.21 -19.26
CA ASN A 206 -15.96 37.80 -18.67
C ASN A 206 -16.40 36.42 -19.15
N LYS A 207 -16.25 36.15 -20.47
CA LYS A 207 -16.56 34.82 -20.99
C LYS A 207 -15.60 33.75 -20.46
N PHE A 208 -14.30 34.04 -20.37
CA PHE A 208 -13.31 33.14 -19.80
C PHE A 208 -13.57 32.89 -18.31
N GLN A 209 -13.95 33.93 -17.58
CA GLN A 209 -14.34 33.80 -16.16
C GLN A 209 -15.53 32.86 -16.03
N GLN A 210 -16.59 33.05 -16.78
CA GLN A 210 -17.82 32.26 -16.72
C GLN A 210 -17.57 30.80 -17.16
N ASP A 211 -16.91 30.59 -18.29
CA ASP A 211 -16.80 29.29 -18.93
C ASP A 211 -15.67 28.42 -18.31
N VAL A 212 -14.66 29.05 -17.69
CA VAL A 212 -13.45 28.33 -17.24
C VAL A 212 -13.19 28.55 -15.75
N ILE A 213 -13.01 29.80 -15.30
CA ILE A 213 -12.66 30.07 -13.89
C ILE A 213 -13.75 29.60 -12.95
N GLU A 214 -15.01 29.96 -13.22
CA GLU A 214 -16.16 29.57 -12.38
C GLU A 214 -16.36 28.05 -12.41
N THR A 215 -16.17 27.39 -13.56
CA THR A 215 -16.24 25.92 -13.67
C THR A 215 -15.22 25.24 -12.75
N ILE A 216 -13.98 25.76 -12.68
CA ILE A 216 -12.94 25.21 -11.80
C ILE A 216 -13.21 25.55 -10.34
N THR A 217 -13.52 26.81 -10.03
CA THR A 217 -13.64 27.29 -8.64
C THR A 217 -14.90 26.80 -7.92
N SER A 218 -15.97 26.55 -8.68
CA SER A 218 -17.21 25.96 -8.17
C SER A 218 -17.25 24.44 -8.26
N TYR A 219 -16.16 23.80 -8.75
CA TYR A 219 -16.15 22.36 -8.94
C TYR A 219 -16.37 21.58 -7.64
N ARG A 220 -17.24 20.58 -7.70
CA ARG A 220 -17.58 19.72 -6.56
C ARG A 220 -17.12 18.30 -6.82
N LEU A 221 -16.40 17.74 -5.87
CA LEU A 221 -15.93 16.36 -5.91
C LEU A 221 -16.82 15.49 -5.00
N PRO A 222 -17.28 14.32 -5.50
CA PRO A 222 -17.85 13.30 -4.63
C PRO A 222 -16.80 12.80 -3.66
N VAL A 223 -17.05 12.92 -2.35
CA VAL A 223 -16.15 12.45 -1.29
C VAL A 223 -16.87 11.39 -0.47
N ILE A 224 -16.31 10.19 -0.49
CA ILE A 224 -16.77 9.07 0.33
C ILE A 224 -15.99 9.09 1.64
N THR A 225 -16.69 9.31 2.75
CA THR A 225 -16.08 9.39 4.08
C THR A 225 -16.40 8.13 4.87
N MET A 226 -15.37 7.40 5.29
CA MET A 226 -15.46 6.34 6.28
C MET A 226 -15.40 6.94 7.69
N ASP A 227 -16.27 6.46 8.56
CA ASP A 227 -16.33 6.88 9.94
C ASP A 227 -15.08 6.42 10.72
N LYS A 228 -14.66 7.20 11.71
CA LYS A 228 -13.52 6.89 12.60
C LYS A 228 -13.66 5.60 13.39
N SER A 229 -14.88 5.04 13.52
CA SER A 229 -15.14 3.74 14.13
C SER A 229 -15.01 2.57 13.15
N THR A 230 -14.64 2.81 11.88
CA THR A 230 -14.47 1.75 10.87
C THR A 230 -13.37 0.79 11.30
N PRO A 231 -13.64 -0.54 11.41
CA PRO A 231 -12.64 -1.53 11.80
C PRO A 231 -11.44 -1.54 10.85
N ARG A 232 -10.25 -1.81 11.37
CA ARG A 232 -8.99 -1.90 10.58
C ARG A 232 -9.11 -2.83 9.40
N GLU A 233 -9.76 -4.00 9.58
CA GLU A 233 -9.99 -4.97 8.50
C GLU A 233 -10.80 -4.37 7.33
N ALA A 234 -11.84 -3.57 7.63
CA ALA A 234 -12.63 -2.90 6.60
C ALA A 234 -11.82 -1.82 5.88
N VAL A 235 -11.02 -1.04 6.61
CA VAL A 235 -10.10 -0.05 6.03
C VAL A 235 -9.10 -0.74 5.10
N CYS A 236 -8.51 -1.86 5.54
CA CYS A 236 -7.60 -2.67 4.73
C CYS A 236 -8.25 -3.14 3.42
N LYS A 237 -9.46 -3.70 3.52
CA LYS A 237 -10.19 -4.22 2.36
C LYS A 237 -10.54 -3.12 1.35
N VAL A 238 -10.85 -1.93 1.84
CA VAL A 238 -11.07 -0.76 0.98
C VAL A 238 -9.79 -0.41 0.22
N PHE A 239 -8.65 -0.33 0.90
CA PHE A 239 -7.35 -0.07 0.24
C PHE A 239 -7.01 -1.12 -0.82
N GLU A 240 -7.25 -2.39 -0.54
CA GLU A 240 -7.01 -3.48 -1.51
C GLU A 240 -7.87 -3.33 -2.76
N ASN A 241 -9.14 -2.97 -2.59
CA ASN A 241 -10.10 -2.89 -3.70
C ASN A 241 -9.91 -1.65 -4.57
N VAL A 242 -9.45 -0.54 -3.98
CA VAL A 242 -9.36 0.76 -4.66
C VAL A 242 -8.03 0.92 -5.41
N ASN A 243 -6.95 0.33 -4.92
CA ASN A 243 -5.63 0.42 -5.54
C ASN A 243 -5.41 -0.56 -6.71
N THR A 244 -6.40 -0.78 -7.58
CA THR A 244 -6.32 -1.69 -8.73
C THR A 244 -5.23 -1.35 -9.78
N GLY A 245 -4.55 -0.22 -9.67
CA GLY A 245 -3.45 0.21 -10.56
C GLY A 245 -2.14 0.54 -9.85
N GLY A 246 -1.98 0.22 -8.56
CA GLY A 246 -0.81 0.54 -7.74
C GLY A 246 -0.29 -0.66 -6.94
N VAL A 247 0.66 -0.40 -6.03
CA VAL A 247 1.13 -1.40 -5.07
C VAL A 247 -0.03 -1.77 -4.15
N SER A 248 -0.44 -3.03 -4.18
CA SER A 248 -1.47 -3.57 -3.28
C SER A 248 -1.04 -3.35 -1.83
N LEU A 249 -1.90 -2.73 -1.02
CA LEU A 249 -1.63 -2.58 0.40
C LEU A 249 -1.81 -3.93 1.07
N THR A 250 -0.71 -4.51 1.52
CA THR A 250 -0.69 -5.80 2.22
C THR A 250 -1.03 -5.61 3.70
N VAL A 251 -1.34 -6.70 4.39
CA VAL A 251 -1.48 -6.73 5.86
C VAL A 251 -0.22 -6.17 6.53
N PHE A 252 0.95 -6.49 5.98
CA PHE A 252 2.23 -6.01 6.47
C PHE A 252 2.33 -4.47 6.45
N GLU A 253 1.88 -3.84 5.35
CA GLU A 253 1.90 -2.38 5.23
C GLU A 253 1.05 -1.69 6.32
N LEU A 254 -0.09 -2.28 6.67
CA LEU A 254 -0.97 -1.73 7.68
C LEU A 254 -0.45 -1.94 9.09
N VAL A 255 0.15 -3.10 9.38
CA VAL A 255 0.85 -3.32 10.66
C VAL A 255 2.05 -2.38 10.76
N THR A 256 2.80 -2.18 9.67
CA THR A 256 3.89 -1.20 9.60
C THR A 256 3.41 0.20 9.98
N ALA A 257 2.30 0.65 9.39
CA ALA A 257 1.72 1.95 9.70
C ALA A 257 1.26 2.07 11.16
N THR A 258 0.75 0.98 11.74
CA THR A 258 0.38 0.93 13.15
C THR A 258 1.61 1.00 14.06
N PHE A 259 2.66 0.23 13.78
CA PHE A 259 3.87 0.20 14.59
C PHE A 259 4.70 1.49 14.47
N ALA A 260 4.57 2.21 13.36
CA ALA A 260 5.19 3.54 13.19
C ALA A 260 4.69 4.57 14.22
N THR A 261 3.51 4.37 14.84
CA THR A 261 3.03 5.22 15.94
C THR A 261 3.81 5.01 17.25
N TYR A 262 4.57 3.92 17.35
CA TYR A 262 5.51 3.62 18.44
C TYR A 262 6.96 3.97 18.06
N GLU A 263 7.16 4.78 17.01
CA GLU A 263 8.49 5.13 16.46
C GLU A 263 9.30 3.90 16.01
N PHE A 264 8.62 2.81 15.62
CA PHE A 264 9.25 1.57 15.22
C PHE A 264 9.20 1.36 13.71
N ASP A 265 10.36 1.08 13.10
CA ASP A 265 10.50 0.73 11.69
C ASP A 265 10.38 -0.78 11.48
N LEU A 266 9.16 -1.27 11.29
CA LEU A 266 8.90 -2.69 11.03
C LEU A 266 9.53 -3.18 9.73
N ARG A 267 9.66 -2.32 8.71
CA ARG A 267 10.30 -2.70 7.43
C ARG A 267 11.79 -2.94 7.62
N GLY A 268 12.47 -2.02 8.29
CA GLY A 268 13.89 -2.18 8.62
C GLY A 268 14.12 -3.40 9.49
N ASP A 269 13.28 -3.63 10.51
CA ASP A 269 13.34 -4.81 11.37
C ASP A 269 13.13 -6.11 10.56
N TRP A 270 12.17 -6.14 9.62
CA TRP A 270 11.96 -7.28 8.72
C TRP A 270 13.19 -7.57 7.85
N GLU A 271 13.80 -6.57 7.24
CA GLU A 271 14.98 -6.78 6.39
C GLU A 271 16.17 -7.37 7.16
N VAL A 272 16.32 -7.04 8.45
CA VAL A 272 17.30 -7.68 9.33
C VAL A 272 16.92 -9.12 9.63
N ASN A 273 15.68 -9.36 10.03
CA ASN A 273 15.19 -10.69 10.42
C ASN A 273 15.12 -11.65 9.23
N LYS A 274 14.76 -11.15 8.06
CA LYS A 274 14.72 -11.88 6.79
C LYS A 274 16.08 -12.53 6.47
N ARG A 275 17.20 -11.84 6.71
CA ARG A 275 18.54 -12.40 6.47
C ARG A 275 18.77 -13.66 7.30
N ARG A 276 18.36 -13.68 8.56
CA ARG A 276 18.46 -14.87 9.43
C ARG A 276 17.52 -15.97 8.96
N ILE A 277 16.26 -15.65 8.72
CA ILE A 277 15.24 -16.63 8.27
C ILE A 277 15.66 -17.26 6.95
N HIS A 278 16.11 -16.47 5.97
CA HIS A 278 16.55 -16.95 4.67
C HIS A 278 17.98 -17.51 4.68
N ALA A 279 18.70 -17.40 5.80
CA ALA A 279 20.11 -17.80 5.93
C ALA A 279 21.04 -17.14 4.90
N LEU A 280 20.77 -15.89 4.53
CA LEU A 280 21.52 -15.15 3.49
C LEU A 280 22.99 -14.90 3.88
N ASP A 281 23.28 -14.87 5.19
CA ASP A 281 24.64 -14.63 5.71
C ASP A 281 25.40 -15.95 5.95
N LYS A 282 24.83 -17.09 5.60
CA LYS A 282 25.45 -18.41 5.73
C LYS A 282 25.81 -18.94 4.35
N ASP A 283 27.03 -19.49 4.20
CA ASP A 283 27.49 -20.14 2.97
C ASP A 283 26.81 -21.51 2.75
N ILE A 284 25.47 -21.49 2.78
CA ILE A 284 24.61 -22.66 2.61
C ILE A 284 23.85 -22.50 1.30
N ARG A 285 24.11 -23.38 0.34
CA ARG A 285 23.41 -23.42 -0.96
C ARG A 285 21.97 -23.95 -0.87
N THR A 286 21.22 -23.50 0.13
CA THR A 286 19.82 -23.89 0.35
C THR A 286 18.95 -22.65 0.49
N ASP A 287 17.84 -22.62 -0.25
CA ASP A 287 16.90 -21.50 -0.30
C ASP A 287 15.50 -21.90 0.20
N VAL A 288 15.39 -22.99 0.97
CA VAL A 288 14.10 -23.58 1.37
C VAL A 288 13.20 -22.61 2.13
N THR A 289 13.78 -21.70 2.91
CA THR A 289 13.07 -20.67 3.69
C THR A 289 12.88 -19.33 2.96
N GLU A 290 13.38 -19.18 1.73
CA GLU A 290 13.15 -17.97 0.92
C GLU A 290 11.68 -17.75 0.49
N SER A 291 10.83 -18.75 0.74
CA SER A 291 9.37 -18.62 0.54
C SER A 291 8.66 -17.83 1.63
N VAL A 292 9.34 -17.58 2.74
CA VAL A 292 8.78 -16.82 3.86
C VAL A 292 8.87 -15.33 3.53
N ASP A 293 7.71 -14.72 3.29
CA ASP A 293 7.57 -13.28 3.13
C ASP A 293 7.23 -12.60 4.47
N GLU A 294 7.14 -11.29 4.45
CA GLU A 294 6.81 -10.47 5.60
C GLU A 294 5.41 -10.77 6.17
N THR A 295 4.46 -11.13 5.33
CA THR A 295 3.09 -11.50 5.76
C THR A 295 3.08 -12.86 6.44
N ALA A 296 3.80 -13.85 5.90
CA ALA A 296 3.97 -15.15 6.52
C ALA A 296 4.65 -15.04 7.88
N PHE A 297 5.67 -14.18 8.02
CA PHE A 297 6.34 -13.91 9.28
C PHE A 297 5.38 -13.34 10.33
N LEU A 298 4.63 -12.28 10.00
CA LEU A 298 3.63 -11.71 10.91
C LEU A 298 2.53 -12.70 11.27
N THR A 299 2.10 -13.54 10.32
CA THR A 299 1.12 -14.60 10.56
C THR A 299 1.67 -15.61 11.58
N THR A 300 2.95 -15.99 11.47
CA THR A 300 3.61 -16.90 12.41
C THR A 300 3.73 -16.27 13.80
N VAL A 301 4.13 -14.99 13.90
CA VAL A 301 4.19 -14.27 15.18
C VAL A 301 2.80 -14.22 15.84
N THR A 302 1.77 -13.95 15.04
CA THR A 302 0.38 -13.90 15.53
C THR A 302 -0.10 -15.28 16.01
N LEU A 303 0.15 -16.32 15.23
CA LEU A 303 -0.18 -17.72 15.59
C LEU A 303 0.49 -18.11 16.90
N PHE A 304 1.80 -17.89 17.01
CA PHE A 304 2.59 -18.16 18.21
C PHE A 304 2.06 -17.40 19.42
N THR A 305 1.82 -16.10 19.27
CA THR A 305 1.34 -15.23 20.35
C THR A 305 -0.02 -15.68 20.87
N ASN A 306 -0.96 -15.97 19.96
CA ASN A 306 -2.31 -16.38 20.35
C ASN A 306 -2.34 -17.79 20.94
N TYR A 307 -1.48 -18.69 20.48
CA TYR A 307 -1.30 -19.99 21.11
C TYR A 307 -0.73 -19.88 22.53
N LYS A 308 0.32 -19.08 22.71
CA LYS A 308 0.91 -18.82 24.03
C LYS A 308 -0.13 -18.23 24.99
N ARG A 309 -0.90 -17.24 24.56
CA ARG A 309 -1.98 -16.65 25.37
C ARG A 309 -3.04 -17.67 25.77
N LYS A 310 -3.39 -18.62 24.88
CA LYS A 310 -4.29 -19.73 25.24
C LYS A 310 -3.70 -20.62 26.31
N ARG A 311 -2.42 -20.96 26.17
CA ARG A 311 -1.71 -21.82 27.17
C ARG A 311 -1.60 -21.11 28.52
N ASP A 312 -1.46 -19.80 28.52
CA ASP A 312 -1.40 -18.97 29.75
C ASP A 312 -2.80 -18.66 30.32
N GLY A 313 -3.88 -19.21 29.74
CA GLY A 313 -5.26 -18.98 30.16
C GLY A 313 -5.82 -17.59 29.88
N LEU A 314 -5.14 -16.81 29.02
CA LEU A 314 -5.53 -15.43 28.65
C LEU A 314 -6.48 -15.36 27.46
N SER A 315 -6.66 -16.45 26.71
CA SER A 315 -7.54 -16.56 25.55
C SER A 315 -8.14 -17.96 25.45
N GLY A 316 -9.39 -18.06 24.99
CA GLY A 316 -10.08 -19.35 24.78
C GLY A 316 -9.81 -20.01 23.43
N ALA A 317 -9.40 -19.27 22.42
CA ALA A 317 -9.21 -19.76 21.05
C ALA A 317 -7.91 -19.26 20.43
N VAL A 318 -7.31 -20.08 19.57
CA VAL A 318 -6.17 -19.69 18.73
C VAL A 318 -6.70 -19.25 17.35
N SER A 319 -6.22 -18.12 16.88
CA SER A 319 -6.54 -17.60 15.55
C SER A 319 -5.36 -16.82 14.98
N CYS A 320 -5.14 -16.93 13.68
CA CYS A 320 -4.14 -16.15 12.92
C CYS A 320 -4.69 -15.68 11.58
N LYS A 321 -5.99 -15.45 11.52
CA LYS A 321 -6.64 -14.88 10.34
C LYS A 321 -6.14 -13.46 10.10
N LYS A 322 -6.36 -12.94 8.92
CA LYS A 322 -5.98 -11.57 8.55
C LYS A 322 -6.34 -10.52 9.61
N LYS A 323 -7.53 -10.62 10.21
CA LYS A 323 -7.96 -9.73 11.30
C LYS A 323 -7.02 -9.82 12.51
N ASP A 324 -6.65 -11.03 12.92
CA ASP A 324 -5.82 -11.23 14.10
C ASP A 324 -4.39 -10.72 13.89
N VAL A 325 -3.89 -10.80 12.64
CA VAL A 325 -2.59 -10.23 12.27
C VAL A 325 -2.64 -8.69 12.32
N LEU A 326 -3.75 -8.08 11.88
CA LEU A 326 -3.96 -6.63 11.99
C LEU A 326 -4.10 -6.15 13.43
N ASP A 327 -4.62 -7.02 14.33
CA ASP A 327 -4.79 -6.75 15.76
C ASP A 327 -3.54 -7.12 16.59
N LEU A 328 -2.45 -7.59 15.94
CA LEU A 328 -1.19 -7.88 16.61
C LEU A 328 -0.66 -6.61 17.30
N ARG A 329 -0.48 -6.67 18.62
CA ARG A 329 0.03 -5.55 19.39
C ARG A 329 1.55 -5.46 19.25
N PHE A 330 2.06 -4.25 19.31
CA PHE A 330 3.49 -3.97 19.23
C PHE A 330 4.30 -4.70 20.31
N GLU A 331 3.78 -4.70 21.55
CA GLU A 331 4.42 -5.38 22.69
C GLU A 331 4.52 -6.89 22.48
N ASP A 332 3.47 -7.51 21.91
CA ASP A 332 3.46 -8.94 21.63
C ASP A 332 4.43 -9.30 20.49
N TYR A 333 4.52 -8.43 19.47
CA TYR A 333 5.52 -8.57 18.39
C TYR A 333 6.93 -8.55 18.97
N GLN A 334 7.26 -7.54 19.76
CA GLN A 334 8.59 -7.39 20.36
C GLN A 334 8.94 -8.57 21.30
N ALA A 335 7.98 -9.04 22.10
CA ALA A 335 8.20 -10.13 23.03
C ALA A 335 8.41 -11.49 22.35
N ASN A 336 7.84 -11.71 21.17
CA ASN A 336 7.77 -13.04 20.56
C ASN A 336 8.54 -13.19 19.24
N LYS A 337 8.93 -12.09 18.58
CA LYS A 337 9.60 -12.13 17.26
C LYS A 337 10.87 -12.98 17.27
N GLU A 338 11.71 -12.85 18.28
CA GLU A 338 12.99 -13.57 18.34
C GLU A 338 12.78 -15.08 18.42
N VAL A 339 11.86 -15.53 19.27
CA VAL A 339 11.52 -16.96 19.42
C VAL A 339 10.97 -17.52 18.09
N VAL A 340 10.19 -16.73 17.35
CA VAL A 340 9.67 -17.13 16.05
C VAL A 340 10.79 -17.22 15.00
N ILE A 341 11.77 -16.32 15.02
CA ILE A 341 12.94 -16.38 14.14
C ILE A 341 13.75 -17.65 14.42
N GLU A 342 14.03 -17.96 15.68
CA GLU A 342 14.65 -19.23 16.05
C GLU A 342 13.82 -20.44 15.60
N GLY A 343 12.49 -20.33 15.67
CA GLY A 343 11.57 -21.34 15.16
C GLY A 343 11.73 -21.56 13.64
N TYR A 344 11.95 -20.53 12.85
CA TYR A 344 12.24 -20.64 11.43
C TYR A 344 13.62 -21.28 11.16
N GLU A 345 14.63 -20.98 11.98
CA GLU A 345 15.94 -21.61 11.89
C GLU A 345 15.83 -23.13 12.14
N LEU A 346 15.09 -23.54 13.16
CA LEU A 346 14.81 -24.94 13.48
C LEU A 346 13.96 -25.64 12.38
N ALA A 347 12.95 -24.95 11.87
CA ALA A 347 12.13 -25.43 10.76
C ALA A 347 12.97 -25.69 9.50
N ARG A 348 13.93 -24.83 9.20
CA ARG A 348 14.89 -25.04 8.10
C ARG A 348 15.73 -26.31 8.33
N GLU A 349 16.30 -26.48 9.52
CA GLU A 349 17.07 -27.69 9.86
C GLU A 349 16.23 -28.96 9.68
N PHE A 350 14.97 -28.93 10.12
CA PHE A 350 14.03 -30.02 9.92
C PHE A 350 13.79 -30.31 8.45
N LEU A 351 13.47 -29.30 7.63
CA LEU A 351 13.22 -29.46 6.20
C LEU A 351 14.43 -30.07 5.47
N LEU A 352 15.64 -29.61 5.78
CA LEU A 352 16.88 -30.20 5.26
C LEU A 352 17.03 -31.66 5.64
N SER A 353 16.68 -32.05 6.88
CA SER A 353 16.68 -33.44 7.34
C SER A 353 15.65 -34.31 6.61
N GLN A 354 14.58 -33.67 6.08
CA GLN A 354 13.58 -34.34 5.24
C GLN A 354 13.94 -34.32 3.73
N SER A 355 15.18 -33.92 3.37
CA SER A 355 15.68 -33.79 1.98
C SER A 355 14.91 -32.76 1.15
N VAL A 356 14.37 -31.73 1.77
CA VAL A 356 13.78 -30.55 1.12
C VAL A 356 14.79 -29.42 1.21
N PHE A 357 15.51 -29.14 0.10
CA PHE A 357 16.66 -28.24 0.11
C PHE A 357 16.35 -26.87 -0.49
N ARG A 358 15.41 -26.78 -1.42
CA ARG A 358 15.14 -25.58 -2.20
C ARG A 358 13.69 -25.18 -2.11
N LYS A 359 13.43 -23.87 -2.20
CA LYS A 359 12.08 -23.27 -2.27
C LYS A 359 11.18 -23.97 -3.29
N ARG A 360 11.72 -24.25 -4.47
CA ARG A 360 10.97 -24.92 -5.55
C ARG A 360 10.58 -26.36 -5.22
N ASP A 361 11.34 -27.03 -4.34
CA ASP A 361 11.14 -28.43 -3.97
C ASP A 361 10.23 -28.56 -2.74
N LEU A 362 9.92 -27.45 -2.06
CA LEU A 362 9.02 -27.40 -0.91
C LEU A 362 7.58 -27.72 -1.38
N PRO A 363 6.94 -28.76 -0.81
CA PRO A 363 5.59 -29.16 -1.22
C PRO A 363 4.54 -28.06 -1.02
N TYR A 364 4.46 -27.50 0.19
CA TYR A 364 3.62 -26.37 0.55
C TYR A 364 4.43 -25.32 1.28
N THR A 365 4.58 -24.13 0.69
CA THR A 365 5.26 -23.00 1.34
C THR A 365 4.54 -22.53 2.60
N THR A 366 3.22 -22.67 2.62
CA THR A 366 2.37 -22.28 3.74
C THR A 366 2.51 -23.16 4.98
N GLN A 367 2.96 -24.42 4.84
CA GLN A 367 3.16 -25.32 5.98
C GLN A 367 4.37 -24.94 6.84
N ILE A 368 5.24 -24.08 6.34
CA ILE A 368 6.38 -23.54 7.12
C ILE A 368 5.90 -22.68 8.31
N ILE A 369 4.75 -22.03 8.17
CA ILE A 369 4.16 -21.14 9.19
C ILE A 369 3.90 -21.90 10.50
N PRO A 370 3.04 -22.94 10.52
CA PRO A 370 2.82 -23.71 11.74
C PRO A 370 4.07 -24.47 12.19
N LEU A 371 4.93 -24.94 11.25
CA LEU A 371 6.17 -25.61 11.62
C LEU A 371 7.11 -24.71 12.42
N ALA A 372 7.30 -23.46 12.01
CA ALA A 372 8.13 -22.48 12.72
C ALA A 372 7.50 -22.08 14.07
N ALA A 373 6.18 -21.92 14.12
CA ALA A 373 5.48 -21.60 15.36
C ALA A 373 5.61 -22.75 16.40
N ILE A 374 5.45 -24.00 15.96
CA ILE A 374 5.66 -25.21 16.80
C ILE A 374 7.10 -25.26 17.29
N ALA A 375 8.07 -25.12 16.38
CA ALA A 375 9.50 -25.18 16.70
C ALA A 375 9.90 -24.13 17.74
N GLY A 376 9.45 -22.88 17.54
CA GLY A 376 9.69 -21.80 18.50
C GLY A 376 9.06 -22.06 19.85
N TYR A 377 7.82 -22.60 19.88
CA TYR A 377 7.11 -22.86 21.12
C TYR A 377 7.73 -23.97 21.95
N VAL A 378 8.04 -25.11 21.35
CA VAL A 378 8.65 -26.25 22.09
C VAL A 378 10.13 -26.03 22.38
N GLY A 379 10.80 -25.15 21.68
CA GLY A 379 12.21 -24.80 21.83
C GLY A 379 13.17 -25.87 21.30
N SER A 380 14.41 -25.46 21.08
CA SER A 380 15.42 -26.26 20.38
C SER A 380 15.65 -27.65 20.97
N LYS A 381 15.72 -27.75 22.31
CA LYS A 381 16.00 -29.03 22.99
C LYS A 381 14.91 -30.08 22.72
N LEU A 382 13.65 -29.71 22.94
CA LEU A 382 12.52 -30.62 22.74
C LEU A 382 12.22 -30.85 21.27
N PHE A 383 12.38 -29.82 20.43
CA PHE A 383 12.20 -29.94 18.98
C PHE A 383 13.17 -30.95 18.34
N LYS A 384 14.44 -30.98 18.79
CA LYS A 384 15.49 -31.89 18.26
C LYS A 384 15.45 -33.29 18.87
N ASP A 385 14.59 -33.53 19.85
CA ASP A 385 14.44 -34.87 20.44
C ASP A 385 13.95 -35.86 19.37
N PRO A 386 14.52 -37.08 19.31
CA PRO A 386 14.16 -38.08 18.28
C PRO A 386 12.69 -38.46 18.25
N LYS A 387 12.00 -38.45 19.41
CA LYS A 387 10.57 -38.75 19.53
C LYS A 387 9.77 -37.59 18.90
N SER A 388 10.08 -36.36 19.27
CA SER A 388 9.45 -35.16 18.71
C SER A 388 9.65 -35.05 17.22
N GLN A 389 10.86 -35.36 16.72
CA GLN A 389 11.16 -35.37 15.29
C GLN A 389 10.29 -36.38 14.51
N LYS A 390 9.97 -37.53 15.10
CA LYS A 390 9.07 -38.52 14.47
C LYS A 390 7.62 -38.00 14.43
N ILE A 391 7.15 -37.34 15.50
CA ILE A 391 5.82 -36.75 15.59
C ILE A 391 5.67 -35.65 14.50
N ILE A 392 6.64 -34.73 14.45
CA ILE A 392 6.66 -33.62 13.49
C ILE A 392 6.74 -34.14 12.05
N ALA A 393 7.57 -35.15 11.78
CA ALA A 393 7.67 -35.76 10.46
C ALA A 393 6.36 -36.44 10.04
N ARG A 394 5.69 -37.17 10.96
CA ARG A 394 4.39 -37.76 10.69
C ARG A 394 3.34 -36.70 10.33
N TRP A 395 3.21 -35.65 11.14
CA TRP A 395 2.32 -34.53 10.85
C TRP A 395 2.65 -33.88 9.49
N PHE A 396 3.94 -33.56 9.25
CA PHE A 396 4.39 -32.89 8.04
C PHE A 396 4.02 -33.65 6.78
N TRP A 397 4.38 -34.96 6.74
CA TRP A 397 4.12 -35.81 5.57
C TRP A 397 2.63 -36.14 5.39
N CYS A 398 1.87 -36.31 6.46
CA CYS A 398 0.43 -36.48 6.38
C CYS A 398 -0.26 -35.25 5.80
N GLY A 399 0.17 -34.05 6.18
CA GLY A 399 -0.33 -32.80 5.61
C GLY A 399 -0.06 -32.68 4.10
N ILE A 400 1.11 -33.13 3.63
CA ILE A 400 1.48 -33.10 2.22
C ILE A 400 0.67 -34.11 1.41
N PHE A 401 0.68 -35.38 1.82
CA PHE A 401 0.02 -36.46 1.08
C PHE A 401 -1.51 -36.44 1.23
N GLY A 402 -2.02 -35.81 2.28
CA GLY A 402 -3.43 -35.48 2.42
C GLY A 402 -3.86 -34.25 1.63
N GLU A 403 -2.95 -33.58 0.91
CA GLU A 403 -3.20 -32.36 0.09
C GLU A 403 -3.89 -31.25 0.89
N MET A 404 -3.50 -31.02 2.15
CA MET A 404 -4.26 -30.22 3.11
C MET A 404 -3.94 -28.73 3.15
N TYR A 405 -2.91 -28.25 2.43
CA TYR A 405 -2.47 -26.86 2.48
C TYR A 405 -2.66 -26.11 1.14
N GLY A 406 -3.60 -26.59 0.32
CA GLY A 406 -3.89 -26.00 -1.00
C GLY A 406 -4.90 -24.84 -1.02
N GLY A 407 -5.44 -24.41 0.14
CA GLY A 407 -6.48 -23.37 0.23
C GLY A 407 -6.24 -22.39 1.36
N SER A 408 -7.33 -21.87 1.98
CA SER A 408 -7.25 -21.07 3.21
C SER A 408 -6.80 -21.94 4.37
N ASN A 409 -5.64 -21.62 4.93
CA ASN A 409 -4.92 -22.51 5.84
C ASN A 409 -4.90 -22.03 7.30
N GLU A 410 -5.37 -20.82 7.60
CA GLU A 410 -5.23 -20.18 8.90
C GLU A 410 -5.88 -20.99 10.03
N THR A 411 -7.05 -21.57 9.78
CA THR A 411 -7.71 -22.46 10.74
C THR A 411 -6.90 -23.74 10.96
N ARG A 412 -6.27 -24.28 9.91
CA ARG A 412 -5.42 -25.46 9.99
C ARG A 412 -4.16 -25.19 10.80
N TYR A 413 -3.51 -24.05 10.58
CA TYR A 413 -2.32 -23.67 11.39
C TYR A 413 -2.61 -23.67 12.89
N CYS A 414 -3.82 -23.20 13.27
CA CYS A 414 -4.23 -23.19 14.67
C CYS A 414 -4.40 -24.61 15.22
N TYR A 415 -5.02 -25.50 14.45
CA TYR A 415 -5.14 -26.90 14.83
C TYR A 415 -3.78 -27.61 14.92
N ASP A 416 -2.91 -27.34 13.96
CA ASP A 416 -1.59 -28.00 13.89
C ASP A 416 -0.72 -27.65 15.08
N ILE A 417 -0.64 -26.37 15.49
CA ILE A 417 0.15 -26.00 16.67
C ILE A 417 -0.43 -26.60 17.94
N GLU A 418 -1.77 -26.63 18.09
CA GLU A 418 -2.42 -27.24 19.24
C GLU A 418 -2.13 -28.74 19.34
N ASP A 419 -2.37 -29.46 18.24
CA ASP A 419 -2.30 -30.94 18.21
C ASP A 419 -0.86 -31.44 18.29
N VAL A 420 0.06 -30.84 17.50
CA VAL A 420 1.45 -31.28 17.46
C VAL A 420 2.18 -31.00 18.76
N VAL A 421 1.96 -29.82 19.37
CA VAL A 421 2.57 -29.49 20.65
C VAL A 421 2.02 -30.43 21.77
N ALA A 422 0.72 -30.67 21.80
CA ALA A 422 0.11 -31.58 22.75
C ALA A 422 0.69 -33.02 22.68
N GLU A 423 0.85 -33.54 21.42
CA GLU A 423 1.46 -34.86 21.20
C GLU A 423 2.94 -34.91 21.64
N ILE A 424 3.72 -33.82 21.34
CA ILE A 424 5.11 -33.70 21.77
C ILE A 424 5.22 -33.70 23.32
N GLU A 425 4.31 -33.02 23.98
CA GLU A 425 4.23 -32.96 25.46
C GLU A 425 3.70 -34.25 26.11
N GLY A 426 3.28 -35.22 25.30
CA GLY A 426 2.85 -36.55 25.76
C GLY A 426 1.36 -36.64 26.07
N ALA A 427 0.54 -35.72 25.63
CA ALA A 427 -0.91 -35.87 25.70
C ALA A 427 -1.39 -36.95 24.72
N GLU A 428 -2.33 -37.80 25.14
CA GLU A 428 -3.03 -38.70 24.24
C GLU A 428 -4.03 -37.91 23.39
N SER A 429 -3.52 -37.19 22.40
CA SER A 429 -4.34 -36.44 21.45
C SER A 429 -4.09 -36.92 20.03
N GLU A 430 -5.16 -37.14 19.29
CA GLU A 430 -5.04 -37.48 17.87
C GLU A 430 -4.87 -36.21 17.04
N MET A 431 -3.72 -36.08 16.37
CA MET A 431 -3.49 -34.95 15.46
C MET A 431 -4.51 -34.94 14.32
N ARG A 432 -5.37 -33.93 14.26
CA ARG A 432 -6.43 -33.78 13.23
C ARG A 432 -5.88 -33.86 11.79
N THR A 433 -4.70 -33.28 11.54
CA THR A 433 -4.04 -33.37 10.23
C THR A 433 -3.63 -34.80 9.89
N VAL A 434 -3.21 -35.60 10.86
CA VAL A 434 -2.86 -37.01 10.64
C VAL A 434 -4.10 -37.85 10.37
N ASN A 435 -5.15 -37.68 11.18
CA ASN A 435 -6.38 -38.48 11.07
C ASN A 435 -7.17 -38.21 9.79
N ASN A 436 -7.09 -36.97 9.29
CA ASN A 436 -7.78 -36.57 8.06
C ASN A 436 -6.94 -36.82 6.79
N ALA A 437 -5.72 -37.35 6.91
CA ALA A 437 -4.86 -37.62 5.77
C ALA A 437 -5.25 -38.96 5.09
N HIS A 438 -5.99 -38.86 4.01
CA HIS A 438 -6.42 -40.01 3.22
C HIS A 438 -5.58 -40.11 1.92
N PHE A 439 -4.40 -40.72 2.02
CA PHE A 439 -3.58 -41.00 0.84
C PHE A 439 -3.97 -42.33 0.19
N GLN A 440 -4.31 -42.27 -1.09
CA GLN A 440 -4.55 -43.46 -1.91
C GLN A 440 -3.39 -43.68 -2.87
N SER A 441 -2.84 -44.91 -2.91
CA SER A 441 -1.72 -45.28 -3.79
C SER A 441 -2.01 -45.04 -5.29
N THR A 442 -3.27 -45.15 -5.70
CA THR A 442 -3.75 -44.83 -7.06
C THR A 442 -3.49 -43.37 -7.45
N ARG A 443 -3.38 -42.45 -6.48
CA ARG A 443 -3.01 -41.04 -6.71
C ARG A 443 -1.61 -40.92 -7.38
N LEU A 444 -0.71 -41.86 -7.12
CA LEU A 444 0.63 -41.89 -7.72
C LEU A 444 0.58 -42.04 -9.25
N LEU A 445 -0.40 -42.78 -9.79
CA LEU A 445 -0.57 -42.96 -11.22
C LEU A 445 -1.01 -41.68 -11.94
N GLY A 446 -1.66 -40.77 -11.22
CA GLY A 446 -2.14 -39.48 -11.75
C GLY A 446 -1.21 -38.31 -11.55
N LEU A 447 -0.02 -38.50 -10.97
CA LEU A 447 0.95 -37.41 -10.69
C LEU A 447 1.73 -37.00 -11.94
N GLN A 448 1.08 -36.28 -12.85
CA GLN A 448 1.72 -35.74 -14.06
C GLN A 448 2.40 -34.39 -13.84
N SER A 449 1.99 -33.60 -12.85
CA SER A 449 2.51 -32.27 -12.60
C SER A 449 3.67 -32.29 -11.60
N ARG A 450 4.85 -31.86 -12.04
CA ARG A 450 6.03 -31.65 -11.19
C ARG A 450 5.83 -30.55 -10.13
N GLN A 451 4.81 -29.73 -10.26
CA GLN A 451 4.48 -28.66 -9.33
C GLN A 451 3.54 -29.11 -8.20
N SER A 452 2.92 -30.31 -8.31
CA SER A 452 2.02 -30.78 -7.25
C SER A 452 2.79 -31.09 -5.97
N ALA A 453 2.18 -30.80 -4.82
CA ALA A 453 2.78 -31.05 -3.51
C ALA A 453 3.12 -32.54 -3.30
N ALA A 454 2.24 -33.44 -3.74
CA ALA A 454 2.47 -34.88 -3.67
C ALA A 454 3.69 -35.31 -4.50
N TYR A 455 3.87 -34.79 -5.73
CA TYR A 455 5.05 -35.08 -6.54
C TYR A 455 6.35 -34.62 -5.84
N LYS A 456 6.37 -33.38 -5.35
CA LYS A 456 7.53 -32.85 -4.63
C LYS A 456 7.82 -33.65 -3.36
N GLY A 457 6.78 -34.05 -2.63
CA GLY A 457 6.90 -34.91 -1.45
C GLY A 457 7.54 -36.26 -1.77
N ILE A 458 7.10 -36.93 -2.83
CA ILE A 458 7.69 -38.20 -3.28
C ILE A 458 9.16 -38.02 -3.66
N MET A 459 9.51 -36.97 -4.40
CA MET A 459 10.87 -36.68 -4.77
C MET A 459 11.77 -36.49 -3.55
N ALA A 460 11.32 -35.76 -2.53
CA ALA A 460 12.06 -35.57 -1.30
C ALA A 460 12.29 -36.91 -0.55
N LEU A 461 11.26 -37.77 -0.47
CA LEU A 461 11.40 -39.08 0.14
C LEU A 461 12.37 -39.99 -0.63
N LEU A 462 12.35 -39.97 -1.96
CA LEU A 462 13.32 -40.73 -2.79
C LEU A 462 14.75 -40.23 -2.57
N TYR A 463 14.98 -38.92 -2.48
CA TYR A 463 16.30 -38.38 -2.13
C TYR A 463 16.74 -38.82 -0.74
N LYS A 464 15.84 -38.84 0.23
CA LYS A 464 16.14 -39.30 1.60
C LYS A 464 16.60 -40.76 1.66
N VAL A 465 16.05 -41.64 0.82
CA VAL A 465 16.45 -43.03 0.74
C VAL A 465 17.82 -43.18 0.04
N ARG A 466 18.10 -42.42 -1.04
CA ARG A 466 19.35 -42.50 -1.79
C ARG A 466 20.58 -41.98 -1.03
N VAL A 467 20.42 -41.09 -0.08
CA VAL A 467 21.54 -40.57 0.72
C VAL A 467 22.00 -41.55 1.82
N LYS A 468 21.28 -42.66 2.01
CA LYS A 468 21.63 -43.72 2.98
C LYS A 468 22.42 -44.89 2.36
N VAL A 469 22.81 -44.80 1.08
CA VAL A 469 23.62 -45.84 0.41
C VAL A 469 25.05 -45.35 0.25
#